data_b89cb953eb42eba4ded30248f5d93996
#
_entry.id   b89cb953eb42eba4ded30248f5d93996
#
_cell.length_a   1.000
_cell.length_b   1.000
_cell.length_c   1.000
_cell.angle_alpha   90.00
_cell.angle_beta   90.00
_cell.angle_gamma   90.00
#
_symmetry.space_group_name_H-M   'P 1'
#
loop_
_entity.id
_entity.type
_entity.pdbx_description
1 polymer ?
#
loop_
_entity_poly.entity_id
_entity_poly.type
_entity_poly.pdbx_seq_one_letter_code
_entity_poly.pdbx_strand_id
1 'polypeptide(L)'
;MNLLMTLDRNYVPQLNVMLFSALHSDSAAHFDVYLLHDEGLSESDMVGTRVLLGQRGELHLIRVNEDGLADAPTSDRYPKAIYYRIFAAKYLPDTLERVLYLDPDIVVRQSLRELYEMPMGTAFFAAATHIRGFLHRFNELRLDMDEDSPYINSGVMLMNLQALRAEQDTQAVFDYMDAHKGRLMLPDQDIISALYGQRILPLDPIRYNMTEKLFALHRHNGDGMTLEDVRQKSAVIHYCGRNKPWKPGYMGELNVFYNEAVSQMSENGHH
;
A
#
# COMPACT_ATOMS: atom_id res chain seq x y z
N MET A 1 0.63 14.28 -8.13
CA MET A 1 1.03 13.45 -6.96
C MET A 1 1.75 12.22 -7.49
N ASN A 2 2.87 11.86 -6.87
CA ASN A 2 3.62 10.67 -7.23
C ASN A 2 3.04 9.46 -6.47
N LEU A 3 2.59 8.46 -7.21
CA LEU A 3 2.09 7.19 -6.67
C LEU A 3 3.11 6.08 -6.96
N LEU A 4 3.27 5.17 -6.03
CA LEU A 4 4.11 3.99 -6.17
C LEU A 4 3.29 2.73 -5.96
N MET A 5 3.47 1.75 -6.82
CA MET A 5 2.92 0.40 -6.67
C MET A 5 3.98 -0.65 -7.00
N THR A 6 3.76 -1.83 -6.44
CA THR A 6 4.50 -3.04 -6.78
C THR A 6 3.48 -4.15 -7.04
N LEU A 7 3.48 -4.74 -8.22
CA LEU A 7 2.54 -5.81 -8.55
C LEU A 7 3.07 -6.72 -9.64
N ASP A 8 2.47 -7.88 -9.76
CA ASP A 8 2.61 -8.77 -10.90
C ASP A 8 1.47 -8.56 -11.93
N ARG A 9 1.60 -9.18 -13.10
CA ARG A 9 0.60 -9.08 -14.19
C ARG A 9 -0.83 -9.39 -13.75
N ASN A 10 -1.03 -10.29 -12.81
CA ASN A 10 -2.36 -10.72 -12.39
C ASN A 10 -3.15 -9.62 -11.67
N TYR A 11 -2.45 -8.61 -11.14
CA TYR A 11 -3.07 -7.49 -10.42
C TYR A 11 -3.31 -6.24 -11.29
N VAL A 12 -3.02 -6.28 -12.59
CA VAL A 12 -3.27 -5.15 -13.50
C VAL A 12 -4.76 -4.73 -13.53
N PRO A 13 -5.75 -5.65 -13.56
CA PRO A 13 -7.15 -5.24 -13.48
C PRO A 13 -7.49 -4.48 -12.20
N GLN A 14 -6.94 -4.91 -11.05
CA GLN A 14 -7.15 -4.25 -9.76
C GLN A 14 -6.45 -2.89 -9.69
N LEU A 15 -5.24 -2.79 -10.25
CA LEU A 15 -4.56 -1.51 -10.42
C LEU A 15 -5.43 -0.50 -11.18
N ASN A 16 -6.09 -0.94 -12.25
CA ASN A 16 -6.96 -0.06 -13.04
C ASN A 16 -8.18 0.40 -12.22
N VAL A 17 -8.81 -0.46 -11.43
CA VAL A 17 -9.92 -0.07 -10.54
C VAL A 17 -9.44 0.93 -9.48
N MET A 18 -8.28 0.70 -8.88
CA MET A 18 -7.69 1.59 -7.89
C MET A 18 -7.38 2.97 -8.51
N LEU A 19 -6.69 3.03 -9.64
CA LEU A 19 -6.35 4.28 -10.33
C LEU A 19 -7.61 5.02 -10.81
N PHE A 20 -8.60 4.29 -11.36
CA PHE A 20 -9.89 4.88 -11.73
C PHE A 20 -10.54 5.54 -10.53
N SER A 21 -10.63 4.85 -9.40
CA SER A 21 -11.23 5.38 -8.17
C SER A 21 -10.48 6.61 -7.65
N ALA A 22 -9.14 6.61 -7.70
CA ALA A 22 -8.31 7.74 -7.32
C ALA A 22 -8.54 8.97 -8.23
N LEU A 23 -8.58 8.76 -9.55
CA LEU A 23 -8.90 9.81 -10.52
C LEU A 23 -10.32 10.35 -10.35
N HIS A 24 -11.27 9.48 -10.03
CA HIS A 24 -12.67 9.85 -9.82
C HIS A 24 -12.89 10.63 -8.51
N SER A 25 -12.11 10.33 -7.47
CA SER A 25 -12.19 10.96 -6.16
C SER A 25 -11.70 12.41 -6.12
N ASP A 26 -10.87 12.82 -7.08
CA ASP A 26 -10.31 14.18 -7.19
C ASP A 26 -10.16 14.55 -8.67
N SER A 27 -11.12 15.30 -9.20
CA SER A 27 -11.14 15.69 -10.61
C SER A 27 -9.97 16.58 -11.04
N ALA A 28 -9.31 17.25 -10.10
CA ALA A 28 -8.15 18.11 -10.34
C ALA A 28 -6.81 17.39 -10.14
N ALA A 29 -6.82 16.12 -9.70
CA ALA A 29 -5.59 15.38 -9.46
C ALA A 29 -4.91 14.99 -10.77
N HIS A 30 -3.57 15.08 -10.77
CA HIS A 30 -2.68 14.48 -11.75
C HIS A 30 -1.76 13.50 -11.02
N PHE A 31 -1.62 12.29 -11.56
CA PHE A 31 -0.83 11.23 -10.95
C PHE A 31 0.34 10.79 -11.82
N ASP A 32 1.56 10.94 -11.31
CA ASP A 32 2.75 10.29 -11.85
C ASP A 32 2.87 8.92 -11.17
N VAL A 33 2.57 7.87 -11.91
CA VAL A 33 2.46 6.51 -11.41
C VAL A 33 3.75 5.75 -11.68
N TYR A 34 4.45 5.38 -10.63
CA TYR A 34 5.68 4.58 -10.67
C TYR A 34 5.35 3.14 -10.31
N LEU A 35 5.64 2.23 -11.21
CA LEU A 35 5.41 0.80 -11.03
C LEU A 35 6.74 0.05 -11.00
N LEU A 36 7.12 -0.44 -9.81
CA LEU A 36 8.26 -1.33 -9.67
C LEU A 36 7.83 -2.75 -9.99
N HIS A 37 8.51 -3.39 -10.93
CA HIS A 37 8.12 -4.72 -11.42
C HIS A 37 9.33 -5.61 -11.75
N ASP A 38 9.08 -6.90 -11.83
CA ASP A 38 10.02 -7.91 -12.33
C ASP A 38 9.91 -8.09 -13.87
N GLU A 39 10.49 -9.15 -14.38
CA GLU A 39 10.44 -9.48 -15.81
C GLU A 39 9.05 -9.90 -16.31
N GLY A 40 8.12 -10.23 -15.39
CA GLY A 40 6.80 -10.77 -15.73
C GLY A 40 5.80 -9.75 -16.27
N LEU A 41 6.11 -8.45 -16.20
CA LEU A 41 5.25 -7.36 -16.65
C LEU A 41 5.85 -6.65 -17.86
N SER A 42 5.03 -6.34 -18.86
CA SER A 42 5.44 -5.71 -20.11
C SER A 42 4.64 -4.43 -20.41
N GLU A 43 5.14 -3.59 -21.31
CA GLU A 43 4.43 -2.41 -21.80
C GLU A 43 3.05 -2.76 -22.41
N SER A 44 2.92 -3.92 -23.05
CA SER A 44 1.64 -4.35 -23.62
C SER A 44 0.57 -4.65 -22.56
N ASP A 45 0.98 -5.04 -21.36
CA ASP A 45 0.06 -5.26 -20.24
C ASP A 45 -0.50 -3.95 -19.69
N MET A 46 0.19 -2.83 -19.92
CA MET A 46 -0.11 -1.51 -19.37
C MET A 46 -0.87 -0.58 -20.33
N VAL A 47 -1.22 -1.04 -21.52
CA VAL A 47 -1.93 -0.20 -22.51
C VAL A 47 -3.25 0.34 -21.93
N GLY A 48 -4.05 -0.51 -21.28
CA GLY A 48 -5.30 -0.10 -20.63
C GLY A 48 -5.07 0.93 -19.52
N THR A 49 -4.02 0.75 -18.71
CA THR A 49 -3.65 1.68 -17.64
C THR A 49 -3.25 3.06 -18.20
N ARG A 50 -2.48 3.10 -19.29
CA ARG A 50 -2.11 4.37 -19.95
C ARG A 50 -3.34 5.08 -20.52
N VAL A 51 -4.26 4.34 -21.13
CA VAL A 51 -5.53 4.91 -21.65
C VAL A 51 -6.36 5.46 -20.49
N LEU A 52 -6.45 4.75 -19.38
CA LEU A 52 -7.16 5.18 -18.17
C LEU A 52 -6.59 6.48 -17.60
N LEU A 53 -5.29 6.60 -17.50
CA LEU A 53 -4.62 7.80 -16.98
C LEU A 53 -4.84 9.00 -17.93
N GLY A 54 -4.79 8.78 -19.25
CA GLY A 54 -5.01 9.82 -20.27
C GLY A 54 -4.13 11.05 -20.04
N GLN A 55 -4.76 12.24 -20.01
CA GLN A 55 -4.07 13.50 -19.72
C GLN A 55 -3.90 13.78 -18.22
N ARG A 56 -4.45 12.92 -17.36
CA ARG A 56 -4.46 13.11 -15.91
C ARG A 56 -3.40 12.30 -15.19
N GLY A 57 -2.48 11.67 -15.92
CA GLY A 57 -1.38 10.97 -15.32
C GLY A 57 -0.38 10.42 -16.31
N GLU A 58 0.78 10.06 -15.81
CA GLU A 58 1.84 9.40 -16.55
C GLU A 58 2.24 8.09 -15.84
N LEU A 59 2.50 7.04 -16.61
CA LEU A 59 2.92 5.74 -16.09
C LEU A 59 4.40 5.50 -16.41
N HIS A 60 5.18 5.28 -15.37
CA HIS A 60 6.60 4.97 -15.40
C HIS A 60 6.82 3.53 -14.96
N LEU A 61 7.21 2.64 -15.89
CA LEU A 61 7.60 1.28 -15.56
C LEU A 61 9.07 1.24 -15.18
N ILE A 62 9.37 0.75 -13.99
CA ILE A 62 10.72 0.63 -13.47
C ILE A 62 10.99 -0.83 -13.17
N ARG A 63 11.81 -1.44 -14.01
CA ARG A 63 12.27 -2.83 -13.78
C ARG A 63 13.25 -2.86 -12.62
N VAL A 64 12.94 -3.65 -11.61
CA VAL A 64 13.80 -3.84 -10.45
C VAL A 64 14.86 -4.88 -10.76
N ASN A 65 16.13 -4.51 -10.53
CA ASN A 65 17.19 -5.49 -10.45
C ASN A 65 17.13 -6.17 -9.06
N GLU A 66 16.91 -7.48 -9.05
CA GLU A 66 16.76 -8.29 -7.85
C GLU A 66 18.08 -8.64 -7.14
N ASP A 67 19.18 -7.97 -7.46
CA ASP A 67 20.46 -8.16 -6.79
C ASP A 67 20.30 -7.96 -5.28
N GLY A 68 20.67 -8.98 -4.52
CA GLY A 68 20.49 -9.02 -3.06
C GLY A 68 19.14 -9.59 -2.58
N LEU A 69 18.14 -9.78 -3.46
CA LEU A 69 16.87 -10.43 -3.12
C LEU A 69 16.78 -11.91 -3.53
N ALA A 70 17.88 -12.49 -4.01
CA ALA A 70 17.89 -13.88 -4.48
C ALA A 70 17.40 -14.86 -3.41
N ASP A 71 17.86 -14.68 -2.16
CA ASP A 71 17.56 -15.53 -1.01
C ASP A 71 16.43 -15.00 -0.10
N ALA A 72 15.74 -13.91 -0.52
CA ALA A 72 14.65 -13.34 0.24
C ALA A 72 13.54 -14.39 0.47
N PRO A 73 12.95 -14.46 1.68
CA PRO A 73 11.85 -15.36 1.98
C PRO A 73 10.65 -15.08 1.09
N THR A 74 10.29 -16.03 0.25
CA THR A 74 9.14 -15.91 -0.66
C THR A 74 8.15 -17.06 -0.48
N SER A 75 6.92 -16.83 -0.88
CA SER A 75 5.86 -17.83 -0.97
C SER A 75 4.92 -17.46 -2.10
N ASP A 76 3.99 -18.34 -2.48
CA ASP A 76 2.92 -18.03 -3.43
C ASP A 76 2.12 -16.77 -3.06
N ARG A 77 2.08 -16.44 -1.79
CA ARG A 77 1.39 -15.26 -1.26
C ARG A 77 2.26 -14.01 -1.25
N TYR A 78 3.55 -14.18 -1.04
CA TYR A 78 4.52 -13.10 -0.85
C TYR A 78 5.66 -13.28 -1.86
N PRO A 79 5.44 -12.87 -3.14
CA PRO A 79 6.50 -12.87 -4.15
C PRO A 79 7.56 -11.82 -3.82
N LYS A 80 8.71 -11.87 -4.47
CA LYS A 80 9.80 -10.90 -4.27
C LYS A 80 9.37 -9.44 -4.43
N ALA A 81 8.38 -9.19 -5.28
CA ALA A 81 7.87 -7.84 -5.53
C ALA A 81 7.41 -7.09 -4.26
N ILE A 82 7.03 -7.80 -3.19
CA ILE A 82 6.65 -7.15 -1.93
C ILE A 82 7.82 -6.41 -1.27
N TYR A 83 9.06 -6.86 -1.50
CA TYR A 83 10.24 -6.23 -0.93
C TYR A 83 10.65 -4.95 -1.67
N TYR A 84 10.23 -4.77 -2.93
CA TYR A 84 10.63 -3.61 -3.74
C TYR A 84 10.26 -2.29 -3.09
N ARG A 85 9.11 -2.24 -2.38
CA ARG A 85 8.68 -1.04 -1.65
C ARG A 85 9.63 -0.62 -0.53
N ILE A 86 10.35 -1.57 0.09
CA ILE A 86 11.32 -1.25 1.15
C ILE A 86 12.49 -0.45 0.56
N PHE A 87 12.87 -0.78 -0.67
CA PHE A 87 13.98 -0.17 -1.38
C PHE A 87 13.55 0.90 -2.40
N ALA A 88 12.32 1.42 -2.28
CA ALA A 88 11.73 2.36 -3.24
C ALA A 88 12.65 3.57 -3.51
N ALA A 89 13.29 4.11 -2.46
CA ALA A 89 14.18 5.25 -2.58
C ALA A 89 15.40 5.01 -3.48
N LYS A 90 15.82 3.73 -3.65
CA LYS A 90 16.91 3.32 -4.53
C LYS A 90 16.51 3.30 -6.01
N TYR A 91 15.24 2.98 -6.29
CA TYR A 91 14.76 2.75 -7.67
C TYR A 91 14.08 3.97 -8.28
N LEU A 92 13.52 4.83 -7.45
CA LEU A 92 12.80 6.01 -7.91
C LEU A 92 13.74 7.17 -8.26
N PRO A 93 13.36 8.05 -9.22
CA PRO A 93 14.17 9.20 -9.59
C PRO A 93 14.60 10.06 -8.39
N ASP A 94 15.85 10.51 -8.37
CA ASP A 94 16.42 11.31 -7.28
C ASP A 94 15.72 12.65 -7.07
N THR A 95 15.03 13.15 -8.10
CA THR A 95 14.25 14.38 -8.05
C THR A 95 12.97 14.27 -7.23
N LEU A 96 12.52 13.04 -6.92
CA LEU A 96 11.32 12.82 -6.11
C LEU A 96 11.65 12.92 -4.63
N GLU A 97 11.01 13.84 -3.94
CA GLU A 97 11.16 14.01 -2.48
C GLU A 97 10.27 13.05 -1.70
N ARG A 98 9.10 12.69 -2.26
CA ARG A 98 8.10 11.80 -1.64
C ARG A 98 7.32 11.02 -2.65
N VAL A 99 6.74 9.92 -2.21
CA VAL A 99 5.82 9.09 -2.99
C VAL A 99 4.77 8.48 -2.08
N LEU A 100 3.53 8.36 -2.56
CA LEU A 100 2.48 7.63 -1.86
C LEU A 100 2.41 6.21 -2.42
N TYR A 101 2.79 5.24 -1.60
CA TYR A 101 2.63 3.83 -1.92
C TYR A 101 1.19 3.38 -1.66
N LEU A 102 0.60 2.71 -2.63
CA LEU A 102 -0.72 2.10 -2.54
C LEU A 102 -0.68 0.66 -3.06
N ASP A 103 -1.25 -0.28 -2.31
CA ASP A 103 -1.50 -1.63 -2.81
C ASP A 103 -2.58 -1.60 -3.91
N PRO A 104 -2.54 -2.48 -4.92
CA PRO A 104 -3.52 -2.49 -6.00
C PRO A 104 -4.93 -2.96 -5.56
N ASP A 105 -5.07 -3.53 -4.38
CA ASP A 105 -6.33 -4.00 -3.80
C ASP A 105 -7.03 -2.93 -2.93
N ILE A 106 -6.98 -1.69 -3.40
CA ILE A 106 -7.53 -0.51 -2.74
C ILE A 106 -8.62 0.12 -3.62
N VAL A 107 -9.60 0.76 -2.98
CA VAL A 107 -10.50 1.74 -3.59
C VAL A 107 -10.32 3.08 -2.89
N VAL A 108 -10.07 4.12 -3.66
CA VAL A 108 -9.95 5.50 -3.18
C VAL A 108 -11.31 6.17 -3.27
N ARG A 109 -11.77 6.76 -2.17
CA ARG A 109 -13.11 7.35 -2.02
C ARG A 109 -13.09 8.88 -1.93
N GLN A 110 -11.99 9.43 -1.46
CA GLN A 110 -11.81 10.87 -1.29
C GLN A 110 -10.41 11.28 -1.74
N SER A 111 -10.20 12.58 -2.01
CA SER A 111 -8.89 13.09 -2.43
C SER A 111 -7.78 12.66 -1.48
N LEU A 112 -6.67 12.20 -2.06
CA LEU A 112 -5.45 11.81 -1.32
C LEU A 112 -4.52 13.00 -1.05
N ARG A 113 -4.90 14.21 -1.43
CA ARG A 113 -4.04 15.40 -1.36
C ARG A 113 -3.59 15.70 0.06
N GLU A 114 -4.51 15.67 1.03
CA GLU A 114 -4.19 15.92 2.44
C GLU A 114 -3.15 14.92 2.98
N LEU A 115 -3.29 13.63 2.63
CA LEU A 115 -2.32 12.60 2.97
C LEU A 115 -0.97 12.86 2.28
N TYR A 116 -1.00 13.17 0.98
CA TYR A 116 0.21 13.35 0.19
C TYR A 116 1.01 14.58 0.64
N GLU A 117 0.34 15.66 1.02
CA GLU A 117 0.94 16.94 1.40
C GLU A 117 1.31 17.03 2.89
N MET A 118 0.96 16.02 3.70
CA MET A 118 1.25 16.08 5.13
C MET A 118 2.75 16.25 5.41
N PRO A 119 3.12 17.02 6.43
CA PRO A 119 4.52 17.21 6.81
C PRO A 119 5.09 15.91 7.39
N MET A 120 6.19 15.43 6.83
CA MET A 120 6.86 14.19 7.26
C MET A 120 8.01 14.43 8.26
N GLY A 121 8.56 15.66 8.33
CA GLY A 121 9.74 15.94 9.14
C GLY A 121 10.87 14.96 8.83
N THR A 122 11.40 14.31 9.87
CA THR A 122 12.44 13.28 9.76
C THR A 122 11.88 11.86 9.62
N ALA A 123 10.57 11.65 9.63
CA ALA A 123 9.98 10.34 9.48
C ALA A 123 10.25 9.75 8.08
N PHE A 124 10.44 8.44 8.02
CA PHE A 124 10.59 7.71 6.75
C PHE A 124 9.25 7.39 6.13
N PHE A 125 8.29 6.99 6.97
CA PHE A 125 6.98 6.56 6.55
C PHE A 125 5.87 7.24 7.35
N ALA A 126 4.70 7.38 6.73
CA ALA A 126 3.46 7.57 7.45
C ALA A 126 2.52 6.43 7.05
N ALA A 127 2.01 5.67 8.02
CA ALA A 127 1.20 4.49 7.79
C ALA A 127 0.24 4.22 8.95
N ALA A 128 -0.84 3.47 8.66
CA ALA A 128 -1.83 3.11 9.67
C ALA A 128 -1.49 1.79 10.35
N THR A 129 -1.91 1.63 11.62
CA THR A 129 -1.87 0.38 12.36
C THR A 129 -3.28 -0.06 12.76
N HIS A 130 -3.56 -1.37 12.69
CA HIS A 130 -4.80 -1.99 13.17
C HIS A 130 -4.56 -2.92 14.35
N ILE A 131 -3.31 -3.09 14.78
CA ILE A 131 -2.92 -4.06 15.79
C ILE A 131 -2.74 -3.35 17.12
N ARG A 132 -3.40 -3.86 18.16
CA ARG A 132 -3.35 -3.34 19.52
C ARG A 132 -3.24 -4.47 20.53
N GLY A 133 -2.78 -4.15 21.74
CA GLY A 133 -2.76 -5.07 22.86
C GLY A 133 -1.90 -6.32 22.64
N PHE A 134 -2.45 -7.50 22.88
CA PHE A 134 -1.70 -8.76 22.87
C PHE A 134 -0.99 -9.06 21.53
N LEU A 135 -1.64 -8.78 20.41
CA LEU A 135 -1.03 -9.00 19.09
C LEU A 135 0.14 -8.05 18.83
N HIS A 136 0.09 -6.83 19.34
CA HIS A 136 1.19 -5.89 19.26
C HIS A 136 2.40 -6.42 20.02
N ARG A 137 2.22 -6.81 21.29
CA ARG A 137 3.26 -7.38 22.12
C ARG A 137 3.84 -8.69 21.58
N PHE A 138 3.02 -9.51 20.95
CA PHE A 138 3.49 -10.71 20.23
C PHE A 138 4.43 -10.35 19.09
N ASN A 139 4.10 -9.31 18.29
CA ASN A 139 4.95 -8.86 17.19
C ASN A 139 6.24 -8.21 17.70
N GLU A 140 6.19 -7.41 18.77
CA GLU A 140 7.41 -6.87 19.41
C GLU A 140 8.40 -7.99 19.76
N LEU A 141 7.94 -9.06 20.41
CA LEU A 141 8.80 -10.20 20.80
C LEU A 141 9.25 -11.04 19.59
N ARG A 142 8.37 -11.25 18.59
CA ARG A 142 8.67 -12.07 17.42
C ARG A 142 9.70 -11.42 16.51
N LEU A 143 9.67 -10.10 16.42
CA LEU A 143 10.45 -9.29 15.49
C LEU A 143 11.59 -8.52 16.14
N ASP A 144 11.78 -8.71 17.44
CA ASP A 144 12.75 -7.95 18.23
C ASP A 144 12.60 -6.42 18.04
N MET A 145 11.32 -5.95 18.00
CA MET A 145 10.98 -4.54 17.81
C MET A 145 11.22 -3.75 19.10
N ASP A 146 11.53 -2.46 18.94
CA ASP A 146 11.53 -1.53 20.06
C ASP A 146 10.14 -1.44 20.69
N GLU A 147 10.11 -1.31 22.02
CA GLU A 147 8.88 -1.11 22.79
C GLU A 147 8.12 0.13 22.27
N ASP A 148 6.81 0.00 22.15
CA ASP A 148 5.91 1.04 21.62
C ASP A 148 6.09 1.38 20.13
N SER A 149 6.95 0.70 19.39
CA SER A 149 7.05 0.88 17.95
C SER A 149 5.76 0.43 17.25
N PRO A 150 5.18 1.23 16.32
CA PRO A 150 3.95 0.85 15.65
C PRO A 150 4.17 -0.33 14.72
N TYR A 151 3.30 -1.34 14.80
CA TYR A 151 3.21 -2.38 13.78
C TYR A 151 2.21 -1.95 12.72
N ILE A 152 2.71 -1.52 11.57
CA ILE A 152 1.91 -0.89 10.52
C ILE A 152 1.28 -1.89 9.56
N ASN A 153 0.32 -1.41 8.76
CA ASN A 153 -0.07 -2.04 7.50
C ASN A 153 0.63 -1.33 6.34
N SER A 154 1.39 -2.08 5.55
CA SER A 154 2.26 -1.58 4.47
C SER A 154 1.53 -1.25 3.16
N GLY A 155 0.22 -1.48 3.08
CA GLY A 155 -0.53 -1.27 1.83
C GLY A 155 -0.89 0.19 1.52
N VAL A 156 -0.78 1.09 2.53
CA VAL A 156 -0.91 2.54 2.35
C VAL A 156 0.20 3.21 3.12
N MET A 157 1.17 3.80 2.43
CA MET A 157 2.32 4.45 3.06
C MET A 157 2.71 5.72 2.29
N LEU A 158 2.72 6.86 2.96
CA LEU A 158 3.48 8.01 2.44
C LEU A 158 4.95 7.81 2.80
N MET A 159 5.82 7.90 1.82
CA MET A 159 7.27 7.68 1.95
C MET A 159 8.03 8.98 1.75
N ASN A 160 8.92 9.31 2.67
CA ASN A 160 9.88 10.41 2.56
C ASN A 160 11.15 9.88 1.88
N LEU A 161 11.20 9.99 0.56
CA LEU A 161 12.32 9.48 -0.24
C LEU A 161 13.62 10.20 0.06
N GLN A 162 13.55 11.48 0.40
CA GLN A 162 14.72 12.29 0.75
C GLN A 162 15.38 11.76 2.03
N ALA A 163 14.60 11.52 3.08
CA ALA A 163 15.10 10.97 4.33
C ALA A 163 15.59 9.52 4.16
N LEU A 164 14.87 8.70 3.38
CA LEU A 164 15.27 7.33 3.09
C LEU A 164 16.61 7.29 2.35
N ARG A 165 16.84 8.12 1.33
CA ARG A 165 18.12 8.18 0.62
C ARG A 165 19.28 8.59 1.51
N ALA A 166 19.02 9.50 2.45
CA ALA A 166 20.05 10.02 3.34
C ALA A 166 20.46 9.03 4.44
N GLU A 167 19.52 8.23 4.94
CA GLU A 167 19.71 7.53 6.22
C GLU A 167 19.36 6.04 6.20
N GLN A 168 18.71 5.51 5.15
CA GLN A 168 18.37 4.09 5.09
C GLN A 168 19.63 3.24 4.87
N ASP A 169 19.93 2.38 5.83
CA ASP A 169 20.93 1.34 5.67
C ASP A 169 20.31 0.10 5.00
N THR A 170 20.57 -0.07 3.71
CA THR A 170 20.06 -1.22 2.95
C THR A 170 20.69 -2.53 3.37
N GLN A 171 21.96 -2.51 3.87
CA GLN A 171 22.59 -3.73 4.37
C GLN A 171 21.92 -4.21 5.66
N ALA A 172 21.56 -3.29 6.56
CA ALA A 172 20.80 -3.63 7.76
C ALA A 172 19.45 -4.30 7.45
N VAL A 173 18.80 -3.93 6.33
CA VAL A 173 17.56 -4.61 5.88
C VAL A 173 17.86 -6.05 5.50
N PHE A 174 18.91 -6.32 4.73
CA PHE A 174 19.28 -7.69 4.34
C PHE A 174 19.71 -8.53 5.55
N ASP A 175 20.51 -7.97 6.44
CA ASP A 175 20.96 -8.65 7.66
C ASP A 175 19.76 -9.01 8.55
N TYR A 176 18.77 -8.11 8.69
CA TYR A 176 17.54 -8.37 9.42
C TYR A 176 16.70 -9.48 8.77
N MET A 177 16.56 -9.45 7.42
CA MET A 177 15.84 -10.50 6.68
C MET A 177 16.46 -11.88 6.94
N ASP A 178 17.77 -12.00 6.88
CA ASP A 178 18.47 -13.27 7.12
C ASP A 178 18.33 -13.74 8.55
N ALA A 179 18.50 -12.85 9.53
CA ALA A 179 18.36 -13.19 10.96
C ALA A 179 16.94 -13.62 11.34
N HIS A 180 15.91 -13.11 10.63
CA HIS A 180 14.50 -13.34 10.96
C HIS A 180 13.76 -14.22 9.93
N LYS A 181 14.44 -14.83 8.98
CA LYS A 181 13.87 -15.58 7.84
C LYS A 181 12.75 -16.56 8.23
N GLY A 182 12.87 -17.25 9.36
CA GLY A 182 11.85 -18.19 9.87
C GLY A 182 10.74 -17.54 10.71
N ARG A 183 10.83 -16.24 11.01
CA ARG A 183 9.90 -15.52 11.86
C ARG A 183 9.03 -14.50 11.10
N LEU A 184 9.38 -14.16 9.83
CA LEU A 184 8.62 -13.22 9.02
C LEU A 184 7.28 -13.82 8.59
N MET A 185 6.18 -13.16 8.92
CA MET A 185 4.79 -13.56 8.57
C MET A 185 4.20 -12.68 7.47
N LEU A 186 4.46 -11.39 7.53
CA LEU A 186 4.14 -10.35 6.56
C LEU A 186 5.44 -9.62 6.23
N PRO A 187 6.30 -10.17 5.37
CA PRO A 187 7.71 -9.84 5.36
C PRO A 187 8.04 -8.35 5.23
N ASP A 188 7.45 -7.65 4.26
CA ASP A 188 7.67 -6.21 4.07
C ASP A 188 7.17 -5.38 5.26
N GLN A 189 5.98 -5.68 5.75
CA GLN A 189 5.35 -5.03 6.90
C GLN A 189 6.15 -5.29 8.19
N ASP A 190 6.59 -6.54 8.40
CA ASP A 190 7.41 -6.97 9.53
C ASP A 190 8.73 -6.19 9.57
N ILE A 191 9.42 -6.13 8.42
CA ILE A 191 10.72 -5.46 8.30
C ILE A 191 10.59 -3.95 8.51
N ILE A 192 9.63 -3.30 7.86
CA ILE A 192 9.42 -1.85 7.99
C ILE A 192 9.08 -1.49 9.44
N SER A 193 8.18 -2.26 10.07
CA SER A 193 7.78 -2.00 11.46
C SER A 193 8.91 -2.20 12.44
N ALA A 194 9.74 -3.23 12.24
CA ALA A 194 10.85 -3.52 13.15
C ALA A 194 12.01 -2.55 13.02
N LEU A 195 12.46 -2.27 11.79
CA LEU A 195 13.65 -1.45 11.58
C LEU A 195 13.38 0.06 11.69
N TYR A 196 12.15 0.47 11.37
CA TYR A 196 11.84 1.89 11.23
C TYR A 196 10.70 2.38 12.12
N GLY A 197 10.26 1.60 13.11
CA GLY A 197 9.13 1.94 13.97
C GLY A 197 9.20 3.35 14.56
N GLN A 198 10.37 3.78 15.05
CA GLN A 198 10.61 5.12 15.58
C GLN A 198 10.63 6.24 14.50
N ARG A 199 10.59 5.87 13.23
CA ARG A 199 10.59 6.77 12.07
C ARG A 199 9.27 6.69 11.28
N ILE A 200 8.18 6.23 11.94
CA ILE A 200 6.85 6.11 11.37
C ILE A 200 5.90 7.10 12.03
N LEU A 201 5.24 7.92 11.21
CA LEU A 201 4.11 8.75 11.64
C LEU A 201 2.82 7.93 11.56
N PRO A 202 2.02 7.88 12.64
CA PRO A 202 0.76 7.16 12.62
C PRO A 202 -0.29 7.90 11.76
N LEU A 203 -0.96 7.15 10.87
CA LEU A 203 -2.14 7.61 10.14
C LEU A 203 -3.42 7.11 10.83
N ASP A 204 -4.52 7.88 10.68
CA ASP A 204 -5.84 7.42 11.08
C ASP A 204 -6.27 6.21 10.21
N PRO A 205 -6.40 5.01 10.79
CA PRO A 205 -6.74 3.81 10.04
C PRO A 205 -8.18 3.84 9.48
N ILE A 206 -9.11 4.55 10.12
CA ILE A 206 -10.48 4.71 9.60
C ILE A 206 -10.46 5.54 8.33
N ARG A 207 -9.64 6.60 8.29
CA ARG A 207 -9.57 7.50 7.14
C ARG A 207 -8.74 6.92 5.99
N TYR A 208 -7.56 6.37 6.28
CA TYR A 208 -6.56 6.07 5.25
C TYR A 208 -6.28 4.59 5.03
N ASN A 209 -6.91 3.70 5.79
CA ASN A 209 -6.71 2.26 5.61
C ASN A 209 -7.88 1.45 6.21
N MET A 210 -9.10 1.80 5.81
CA MET A 210 -10.30 1.07 6.25
C MET A 210 -10.29 -0.35 5.67
N THR A 211 -10.40 -1.34 6.55
CA THR A 211 -10.45 -2.76 6.19
C THR A 211 -11.70 -3.43 6.73
N GLU A 212 -12.09 -4.59 6.17
CA GLU A 212 -13.22 -5.38 6.71
C GLU A 212 -13.06 -5.69 8.20
N LYS A 213 -11.84 -6.00 8.64
CA LYS A 213 -11.57 -6.29 10.05
C LYS A 213 -11.78 -5.08 10.94
N LEU A 214 -11.33 -3.90 10.48
CA LEU A 214 -11.50 -2.66 11.22
C LEU A 214 -12.97 -2.25 11.25
N PHE A 215 -13.65 -2.35 10.12
CA PHE A 215 -15.10 -2.10 10.02
C PHE A 215 -15.89 -2.99 10.97
N ALA A 216 -15.67 -4.30 10.92
CA ALA A 216 -16.32 -5.26 11.81
C ALA A 216 -16.04 -4.97 13.29
N LEU A 217 -14.80 -4.58 13.63
CA LEU A 217 -14.42 -4.21 15.01
C LEU A 217 -15.24 -3.02 15.49
N HIS A 218 -15.32 -1.93 14.73
CA HIS A 218 -16.07 -0.72 15.12
C HIS A 218 -17.59 -0.93 15.10
N ARG A 219 -18.07 -1.79 14.21
CA ARG A 219 -19.48 -2.15 14.17
C ARG A 219 -19.96 -2.91 15.40
N HIS A 220 -19.13 -3.85 15.92
CA HIS A 220 -19.52 -4.73 17.03
C HIS A 220 -19.12 -4.21 18.42
N ASN A 221 -18.11 -3.34 18.51
CA ASN A 221 -17.56 -2.88 19.79
C ASN A 221 -18.22 -1.58 20.33
N GLY A 222 -19.47 -1.30 19.96
CA GLY A 222 -20.25 -0.19 20.55
C GLY A 222 -20.26 1.11 19.78
N ASP A 223 -19.39 1.29 18.78
CA ASP A 223 -19.37 2.50 17.93
C ASP A 223 -20.51 2.47 16.90
N GLY A 224 -21.08 1.28 16.62
CA GLY A 224 -22.18 1.10 15.68
C GLY A 224 -21.87 1.57 14.25
N MET A 225 -20.59 1.52 13.82
CA MET A 225 -20.16 2.03 12.51
C MET A 225 -20.98 1.43 11.38
N THR A 226 -21.48 2.28 10.50
CA THR A 226 -22.28 1.95 9.33
C THR A 226 -21.48 2.11 8.04
N LEU A 227 -21.99 1.56 6.93
CA LEU A 227 -21.41 1.80 5.59
C LEU A 227 -21.44 3.29 5.21
N GLU A 228 -22.45 4.05 5.70
CA GLU A 228 -22.52 5.49 5.47
C GLU A 228 -21.41 6.23 6.24
N ASP A 229 -21.07 5.80 7.46
CA ASP A 229 -19.92 6.34 8.17
C ASP A 229 -18.60 6.10 7.42
N VAL A 230 -18.44 4.90 6.85
CA VAL A 230 -17.27 4.59 6.00
C VAL A 230 -17.25 5.50 4.78
N ARG A 231 -18.42 5.70 4.13
CA ARG A 231 -18.55 6.57 2.95
C ARG A 231 -18.11 8.01 3.24
N GLN A 232 -18.43 8.51 4.41
CA GLN A 232 -18.12 9.89 4.82
C GLN A 232 -16.70 10.05 5.37
N LYS A 233 -16.20 9.07 6.12
CA LYS A 233 -14.96 9.20 6.90
C LYS A 233 -13.72 8.60 6.22
N SER A 234 -13.90 7.58 5.36
CA SER A 234 -12.78 6.84 4.78
C SER A 234 -12.41 7.34 3.40
N ALA A 235 -11.17 7.79 3.26
CA ALA A 235 -10.58 8.15 1.97
C ALA A 235 -10.07 6.91 1.23
N VAL A 236 -9.61 5.89 1.96
CA VAL A 236 -9.05 4.66 1.40
C VAL A 236 -9.70 3.44 2.04
N ILE A 237 -10.23 2.54 1.19
CA ILE A 237 -10.71 1.21 1.57
C ILE A 237 -9.73 0.18 1.03
N HIS A 238 -9.21 -0.68 1.91
CA HIS A 238 -8.18 -1.63 1.59
C HIS A 238 -8.67 -3.07 1.83
N TYR A 239 -8.73 -3.85 0.77
CA TYR A 239 -9.17 -5.24 0.78
C TYR A 239 -8.03 -6.21 1.07
N CYS A 240 -7.24 -5.92 2.13
CA CYS A 240 -6.10 -6.74 2.49
C CYS A 240 -6.48 -8.18 2.86
N GLY A 241 -5.56 -9.13 2.63
CA GLY A 241 -5.78 -10.53 2.95
C GLY A 241 -6.26 -11.38 1.76
N ARG A 242 -6.80 -12.59 2.04
CA ARG A 242 -7.17 -13.56 1.00
C ARG A 242 -8.57 -13.36 0.43
N ASN A 243 -9.47 -12.80 1.23
CA ASN A 243 -10.84 -12.52 0.85
C ASN A 243 -10.86 -11.24 0.00
N LYS A 244 -11.18 -11.37 -1.29
CA LYS A 244 -11.08 -10.28 -2.26
C LYS A 244 -12.43 -10.02 -2.93
N PRO A 245 -12.89 -8.75 -3.07
CA PRO A 245 -14.22 -8.42 -3.60
C PRO A 245 -14.43 -8.86 -5.07
N TRP A 246 -13.37 -9.09 -5.82
CA TRP A 246 -13.42 -9.59 -7.20
C TRP A 246 -13.40 -11.12 -7.31
N LYS A 247 -13.35 -11.83 -6.18
CA LYS A 247 -13.37 -13.31 -6.16
C LYS A 247 -14.74 -13.82 -5.75
N PRO A 248 -15.20 -14.96 -6.31
CA PRO A 248 -16.41 -15.62 -5.85
C PRO A 248 -16.35 -15.94 -4.35
N GLY A 249 -17.50 -15.78 -3.66
CA GLY A 249 -17.59 -16.10 -2.24
C GLY A 249 -16.99 -15.06 -1.30
N TYR A 250 -16.78 -13.83 -1.76
CA TYR A 250 -16.38 -12.75 -0.86
C TYR A 250 -17.36 -12.62 0.32
N MET A 251 -16.79 -12.59 1.52
CA MET A 251 -17.54 -12.39 2.76
C MET A 251 -17.10 -11.07 3.41
N GLY A 252 -17.87 -10.03 3.18
CA GLY A 252 -17.61 -8.70 3.70
C GLY A 252 -18.64 -7.72 3.19
N GLU A 253 -18.77 -6.58 3.85
CA GLU A 253 -19.74 -5.54 3.52
C GLU A 253 -19.14 -4.38 2.73
N LEU A 254 -17.81 -4.21 2.80
CA LEU A 254 -17.12 -3.13 2.08
C LEU A 254 -17.02 -3.37 0.57
N ASN A 255 -17.41 -4.58 0.08
CA ASN A 255 -17.46 -4.86 -1.36
C ASN A 255 -18.38 -3.92 -2.14
N VAL A 256 -19.34 -3.28 -1.48
CA VAL A 256 -20.19 -2.26 -2.09
C VAL A 256 -19.35 -1.16 -2.76
N PHE A 257 -18.28 -0.72 -2.12
CA PHE A 257 -17.42 0.33 -2.65
C PHE A 257 -16.56 -0.13 -3.83
N TYR A 258 -16.12 -1.40 -3.84
CA TYR A 258 -15.43 -1.98 -4.98
C TYR A 258 -16.37 -2.11 -6.19
N ASN A 259 -17.57 -2.62 -5.97
CA ASN A 259 -18.56 -2.79 -7.02
C ASN A 259 -19.00 -1.43 -7.60
N GLU A 260 -19.17 -0.40 -6.76
CA GLU A 260 -19.43 0.97 -7.22
C GLU A 260 -18.30 1.47 -8.14
N ALA A 261 -17.03 1.30 -7.75
CA ALA A 261 -15.89 1.72 -8.55
C ALA A 261 -15.84 0.99 -9.91
N VAL A 262 -16.05 -0.33 -9.91
CA VAL A 262 -16.10 -1.15 -11.14
C VAL A 262 -17.24 -0.72 -12.06
N SER A 263 -18.46 -0.50 -11.51
CA SER A 263 -19.61 -0.04 -12.32
C SER A 263 -19.34 1.31 -12.96
N GLN A 264 -18.84 2.27 -12.16
CA GLN A 264 -18.50 3.60 -12.66
C GLN A 264 -17.38 3.56 -13.72
N MET A 265 -16.37 2.69 -13.53
CA MET A 265 -15.29 2.50 -14.51
C MET A 265 -15.84 1.99 -15.84
N SER A 266 -16.75 1.00 -15.80
CA SER A 266 -17.40 0.43 -17.01
C SER A 266 -18.29 1.45 -17.71
N GLU A 267 -19.07 2.26 -16.99
CA GLU A 267 -19.93 3.31 -17.52
C GLU A 267 -19.12 4.41 -18.26
N ASN A 268 -17.88 4.64 -17.82
CA ASN A 268 -16.94 5.57 -18.46
C ASN A 268 -16.14 4.94 -19.62
N GLY A 269 -16.47 3.71 -20.05
CA GLY A 269 -15.86 3.04 -21.20
C GLY A 269 -14.48 2.43 -20.91
N HIS A 270 -14.11 2.28 -19.66
CA HIS A 270 -12.89 1.60 -19.25
C HIS A 270 -13.23 0.15 -18.82
N HIS A 271 -12.59 -0.84 -19.42
CA HIS A 271 -12.83 -2.29 -19.15
C HIS A 271 -11.56 -3.00 -18.73
#